data_88d014d20dc648f5493109b506b670e8
#
_entry.id   88d014d20dc648f5493109b506b670e8
#
_cell.length_a   1.000
_cell.length_b   1.000
_cell.length_c   1.000
_cell.angle_alpha   90.00
_cell.angle_beta   90.00
_cell.angle_gamma   90.00
#
_symmetry.space_group_name_H-M   'P 1'
#
loop_
_entity.id
_entity.type
_entity.pdbx_description
1 polymer ?
#
loop_
_entity_poly.entity_id
_entity_poly.type
_entity_poly.pdbx_seq_one_letter_code
_entity_poly.pdbx_strand_id
1 'polypeptide(L)'
;MPIKLQKLPAAVRWGLAVLCAAVCGVLWAYYWRVFFGLDNRVSPLVVTLGCAAFLEVCLLAGYCVRRFAKGFAAKGAVCIFLCGLLFAFANPPLQTPDEADHYLRTYAISTGHFDFDASRTYPDDVAYLLEAFPGAWVNAHTSAGVGTDPDTGAEKAYNTAGYALKQYGKDGAVQSMADSFALYLAHDVRDSVPDPVSEPVSFLVIPFLPGAVGMALARLLGFGALGCLYGGRIVNLLAYTLLCALALAKAERYRPAFAAIMLLPMSLFMGSSLSYDATLLGCYYLMLALLTRREWNTQTVGIYTAACIFVNIAKPYLNLLWVLPIFLVAKREWHAKGRRPLWALGGFGGAMAVTLLTEWYGTAFRYNYPMIERQGGSTVNGGEQLAFVLRNPLRTIAAFWGTLGENDFFIGQLGLFGWKDLPISFLNLTGPLVLLLAALLAAAQPKHADAFPTRRRVGGAALLALVYAAGAMAAMYITYTPVGMVRIVGLQARYFLCVWLALLPALAVLLRKTICPAITEEKAEAAITPLCACYAIFGAVLLFQHYFVGPVYVVYA
;
A
#
# COMPACT_ATOMS: atom_id res chain seq x y z
N MET A 1 -6.51 -29.89 -31.39
CA MET A 1 -7.02 -30.74 -30.29
C MET A 1 -6.52 -30.14 -28.97
N PRO A 2 -7.35 -29.58 -28.09
CA PRO A 2 -6.88 -29.19 -26.79
C PRO A 2 -6.58 -30.45 -25.97
N ILE A 3 -5.31 -30.67 -25.64
CA ILE A 3 -4.90 -31.70 -24.71
C ILE A 3 -5.64 -31.41 -23.40
N LYS A 4 -6.57 -32.28 -23.01
CA LYS A 4 -7.26 -32.18 -21.72
C LYS A 4 -6.24 -32.49 -20.61
N LEU A 5 -5.43 -31.52 -20.22
CA LEU A 5 -4.41 -31.60 -19.17
C LEU A 5 -4.95 -32.22 -17.86
N GLN A 6 -6.25 -32.09 -17.60
CA GLN A 6 -6.90 -32.70 -16.43
C GLN A 6 -6.95 -34.25 -16.49
N LYS A 7 -6.78 -34.87 -17.67
CA LYS A 7 -6.75 -36.30 -17.83
C LYS A 7 -5.37 -36.93 -17.62
N LEU A 8 -4.31 -36.12 -17.52
CA LEU A 8 -2.96 -36.61 -17.26
C LEU A 8 -2.80 -37.03 -15.79
N PRO A 9 -1.98 -38.08 -15.52
CA PRO A 9 -1.61 -38.43 -14.15
C PRO A 9 -1.05 -37.22 -13.39
N ALA A 10 -1.28 -37.13 -12.08
CA ALA A 10 -0.85 -36.01 -11.25
C ALA A 10 0.66 -35.78 -11.35
N ALA A 11 1.47 -36.84 -11.35
CA ALA A 11 2.93 -36.76 -11.50
C ALA A 11 3.35 -36.07 -12.81
N VAL A 12 2.69 -36.41 -13.94
CA VAL A 12 2.99 -35.80 -15.25
C VAL A 12 2.62 -34.31 -15.25
N ARG A 13 1.50 -33.96 -14.65
CA ARG A 13 1.09 -32.53 -14.53
C ARG A 13 2.08 -31.71 -13.71
N TRP A 14 2.54 -32.26 -12.60
CA TRP A 14 3.56 -31.59 -11.77
C TRP A 14 4.91 -31.54 -12.46
N GLY A 15 5.34 -32.61 -13.11
CA GLY A 15 6.56 -32.63 -13.92
C GLY A 15 6.57 -31.56 -15.01
N LEU A 16 5.42 -31.39 -15.72
CA LEU A 16 5.27 -30.31 -16.71
C LEU A 16 5.30 -28.93 -16.06
N ALA A 17 4.69 -28.73 -14.88
CA ALA A 17 4.71 -27.45 -14.18
C ALA A 17 6.13 -27.06 -13.75
N VAL A 18 6.88 -28.01 -13.18
CA VAL A 18 8.29 -27.84 -12.79
C VAL A 18 9.15 -27.50 -14.01
N LEU A 19 8.99 -28.24 -15.12
CA LEU A 19 9.72 -27.96 -16.36
C LEU A 19 9.39 -26.55 -16.90
N CYS A 20 8.11 -26.16 -16.93
CA CYS A 20 7.70 -24.83 -17.36
C CYS A 20 8.32 -23.72 -16.47
N ALA A 21 8.32 -23.91 -15.15
CA ALA A 21 8.92 -22.95 -14.23
C ALA A 21 10.44 -22.83 -14.45
N ALA A 22 11.13 -23.94 -14.63
CA ALA A 22 12.56 -23.93 -14.95
C ALA A 22 12.86 -23.18 -16.26
N VAL A 23 12.10 -23.48 -17.33
CA VAL A 23 12.23 -22.77 -18.62
C VAL A 23 11.94 -21.28 -18.46
N CYS A 24 10.87 -20.89 -17.75
CA CYS A 24 10.57 -19.49 -17.48
C CYS A 24 11.69 -18.80 -16.69
N GLY A 25 12.30 -19.50 -15.71
CA GLY A 25 13.44 -18.98 -14.94
C GLY A 25 14.67 -18.70 -15.82
N VAL A 26 14.98 -19.60 -16.76
CA VAL A 26 16.07 -19.43 -17.73
C VAL A 26 15.80 -18.24 -18.65
N LEU A 27 14.58 -18.14 -19.19
CA LEU A 27 14.19 -17.02 -20.06
C LEU A 27 14.22 -15.69 -19.30
N TRP A 28 13.82 -15.66 -18.04
CA TRP A 28 13.86 -14.47 -17.20
C TRP A 28 15.30 -14.03 -16.91
N ALA A 29 16.20 -14.95 -16.56
CA ALA A 29 17.61 -14.66 -16.37
C ALA A 29 18.27 -14.13 -17.65
N TYR A 30 17.96 -14.74 -18.80
CA TYR A 30 18.41 -14.27 -20.10
C TYR A 30 17.91 -12.84 -20.39
N TYR A 31 16.62 -12.56 -20.14
CA TYR A 31 16.02 -11.23 -20.30
C TYR A 31 16.76 -10.18 -19.45
N TRP A 32 17.06 -10.47 -18.19
CA TRP A 32 17.80 -9.55 -17.34
C TRP A 32 19.19 -9.23 -17.87
N ARG A 33 19.87 -10.23 -18.39
CA ARG A 33 21.23 -10.02 -18.96
C ARG A 33 21.22 -9.20 -20.23
N VAL A 34 20.26 -9.43 -21.10
CA VAL A 34 20.20 -8.78 -22.42
C VAL A 34 19.66 -7.36 -22.32
N PHE A 35 18.59 -7.16 -21.55
CA PHE A 35 17.88 -5.88 -21.53
C PHE A 35 18.26 -4.97 -20.36
N PHE A 36 18.76 -5.51 -19.27
CA PHE A 36 19.11 -4.74 -18.08
C PHE A 36 20.63 -4.67 -17.83
N GLY A 37 21.45 -5.29 -18.68
CA GLY A 37 22.89 -5.21 -18.54
C GLY A 37 23.39 -5.68 -17.17
N LEU A 38 22.82 -6.78 -16.65
CA LEU A 38 23.20 -7.31 -15.34
C LEU A 38 24.73 -7.41 -15.26
N ASP A 39 25.30 -6.84 -14.22
CA ASP A 39 26.75 -6.73 -14.04
C ASP A 39 27.44 -8.10 -14.26
N ASN A 40 28.46 -8.13 -15.08
CA ASN A 40 29.25 -9.33 -15.38
C ASN A 40 29.96 -9.92 -14.15
N ARG A 41 29.96 -9.24 -13.01
CA ARG A 41 30.44 -9.78 -11.72
C ARG A 41 29.58 -10.91 -11.21
N VAL A 42 28.29 -10.97 -11.59
CA VAL A 42 27.40 -12.06 -11.17
C VAL A 42 27.46 -13.18 -12.19
N SER A 43 27.82 -14.39 -11.74
CA SER A 43 27.88 -15.57 -12.61
C SER A 43 26.53 -15.83 -13.30
N PRO A 44 26.53 -16.00 -14.64
CA PRO A 44 25.31 -16.36 -15.39
C PRO A 44 24.58 -17.56 -14.81
N LEU A 45 25.35 -18.55 -14.36
CA LEU A 45 24.81 -19.77 -13.77
C LEU A 45 24.05 -19.48 -12.47
N VAL A 46 24.61 -18.63 -11.60
CA VAL A 46 23.97 -18.25 -10.32
C VAL A 46 22.66 -17.52 -10.58
N VAL A 47 22.62 -16.57 -11.52
CA VAL A 47 21.40 -15.85 -11.88
C VAL A 47 20.34 -16.82 -12.44
N THR A 48 20.73 -17.68 -13.37
CA THR A 48 19.82 -18.66 -14.00
C THR A 48 19.25 -19.62 -12.96
N LEU A 49 20.10 -20.18 -12.10
CA LEU A 49 19.66 -21.08 -11.04
C LEU A 49 18.79 -20.35 -10.01
N GLY A 50 19.12 -19.11 -9.66
CA GLY A 50 18.33 -18.27 -8.74
C GLY A 50 16.93 -17.99 -9.27
N CYS A 51 16.80 -17.59 -10.54
CA CYS A 51 15.50 -17.34 -11.17
C CYS A 51 14.66 -18.63 -11.26
N ALA A 52 15.28 -19.75 -11.66
CA ALA A 52 14.59 -21.04 -11.71
C ALA A 52 14.15 -21.49 -10.31
N ALA A 53 15.05 -21.45 -9.32
CA ALA A 53 14.75 -21.83 -7.94
C ALA A 53 13.62 -20.96 -7.33
N PHE A 54 13.60 -19.66 -7.62
CA PHE A 54 12.53 -18.79 -7.17
C PHE A 54 11.15 -19.25 -7.68
N LEU A 55 11.04 -19.58 -8.97
CA LEU A 55 9.79 -20.05 -9.55
C LEU A 55 9.38 -21.42 -8.99
N GLU A 56 10.34 -22.32 -8.73
CA GLU A 56 10.06 -23.61 -8.08
C GLU A 56 9.56 -23.41 -6.63
N VAL A 57 10.14 -22.47 -5.87
CA VAL A 57 9.66 -22.10 -4.53
C VAL A 57 8.24 -21.55 -4.61
N CYS A 58 7.92 -20.71 -5.60
CA CYS A 58 6.56 -20.20 -5.82
C CYS A 58 5.57 -21.33 -6.13
N LEU A 59 5.95 -22.30 -6.97
CA LEU A 59 5.13 -23.49 -7.26
C LEU A 59 4.88 -24.33 -6.01
N LEU A 60 5.94 -24.60 -5.23
CA LEU A 60 5.83 -25.35 -3.98
C LEU A 60 4.93 -24.62 -2.97
N ALA A 61 5.10 -23.30 -2.82
CA ALA A 61 4.24 -22.48 -1.97
C ALA A 61 2.78 -22.56 -2.42
N GLY A 62 2.50 -22.42 -3.71
CA GLY A 62 1.16 -22.58 -4.29
C GLY A 62 0.54 -23.97 -4.03
N TYR A 63 1.36 -25.03 -4.13
CA TYR A 63 0.94 -26.37 -3.77
C TYR A 63 0.59 -26.48 -2.28
N CYS A 64 1.44 -25.97 -1.40
CA CYS A 64 1.22 -25.98 0.04
C CYS A 64 -0.06 -25.22 0.42
N VAL A 65 -0.27 -24.03 -0.14
CA VAL A 65 -1.49 -23.26 0.07
C VAL A 65 -2.72 -24.05 -0.34
N ARG A 66 -2.68 -24.68 -1.52
CA ARG A 66 -3.79 -25.51 -2.00
C ARG A 66 -4.05 -26.71 -1.11
N ARG A 67 -3.00 -27.33 -0.57
CA ARG A 67 -3.07 -28.58 0.20
C ARG A 67 -3.48 -28.37 1.65
N PHE A 68 -2.98 -27.32 2.29
CA PHE A 68 -3.09 -27.12 3.73
C PHE A 68 -4.06 -26.01 4.12
N ALA A 69 -4.20 -24.93 3.35
CA ALA A 69 -5.15 -23.87 3.67
C ALA A 69 -6.59 -24.29 3.30
N LYS A 70 -7.46 -24.31 4.30
CA LYS A 70 -8.86 -24.70 4.13
C LYS A 70 -9.75 -23.45 4.05
N GLY A 71 -10.59 -23.40 3.01
CA GLY A 71 -11.52 -22.28 2.79
C GLY A 71 -10.88 -21.07 2.11
N PHE A 72 -11.74 -20.19 1.62
CA PHE A 72 -11.34 -19.02 0.82
C PHE A 72 -10.52 -18.00 1.64
N ALA A 73 -10.98 -17.66 2.84
CA ALA A 73 -10.31 -16.68 3.70
C ALA A 73 -8.90 -17.13 4.10
N ALA A 74 -8.72 -18.42 4.46
CA ALA A 74 -7.40 -18.94 4.82
C ALA A 74 -6.43 -18.94 3.63
N LYS A 75 -6.91 -19.35 2.44
CA LYS A 75 -6.09 -19.30 1.22
C LYS A 75 -5.70 -17.87 0.88
N GLY A 76 -6.66 -16.94 0.94
CA GLY A 76 -6.41 -15.53 0.73
C GLY A 76 -5.38 -14.97 1.73
N ALA A 77 -5.52 -15.27 3.02
CA ALA A 77 -4.59 -14.82 4.05
C ALA A 77 -3.16 -15.31 3.81
N VAL A 78 -2.99 -16.61 3.53
CA VAL A 78 -1.65 -17.16 3.25
C VAL A 78 -1.05 -16.55 1.98
N CYS A 79 -1.84 -16.37 0.92
CA CYS A 79 -1.37 -15.69 -0.29
C CYS A 79 -0.98 -14.22 -0.01
N ILE A 80 -1.79 -13.47 0.75
CA ILE A 80 -1.49 -12.09 1.14
C ILE A 80 -0.17 -12.02 1.90
N PHE A 81 0.01 -12.90 2.88
CA PHE A 81 1.25 -12.93 3.68
C PHE A 81 2.48 -13.29 2.85
N LEU A 82 2.43 -14.37 2.07
CA LEU A 82 3.56 -14.80 1.25
C LEU A 82 3.90 -13.79 0.15
N CYS A 83 2.91 -13.27 -0.57
CA CYS A 83 3.15 -12.22 -1.56
C CYS A 83 3.63 -10.92 -0.90
N GLY A 84 3.06 -10.57 0.27
CA GLY A 84 3.51 -9.41 1.03
C GLY A 84 4.95 -9.52 1.50
N LEU A 85 5.42 -10.71 1.89
CA LEU A 85 6.85 -10.93 2.18
C LEU A 85 7.74 -10.64 0.96
N LEU A 86 7.31 -11.03 -0.24
CA LEU A 86 8.06 -10.67 -1.46
C LEU A 86 8.16 -9.15 -1.62
N PHE A 87 7.06 -8.40 -1.39
CA PHE A 87 7.09 -6.93 -1.43
C PHE A 87 7.95 -6.33 -0.32
N ALA A 88 7.91 -6.88 0.90
CA ALA A 88 8.72 -6.41 2.02
C ALA A 88 10.23 -6.42 1.71
N PHE A 89 10.69 -7.43 0.95
CA PHE A 89 12.09 -7.59 0.56
C PHE A 89 12.43 -7.01 -0.83
N ALA A 90 11.48 -7.00 -1.77
CA ALA A 90 11.68 -6.37 -3.07
C ALA A 90 11.70 -4.84 -2.99
N ASN A 91 11.08 -4.26 -1.97
CA ASN A 91 11.14 -2.84 -1.68
C ASN A 91 12.33 -2.54 -0.78
N PRO A 92 13.33 -1.77 -1.23
CA PRO A 92 14.48 -1.43 -0.41
C PRO A 92 14.09 -0.69 0.88
N PRO A 93 14.98 -0.61 1.86
CA PRO A 93 14.75 0.15 3.07
C PRO A 93 14.36 1.60 2.76
N LEU A 94 13.35 2.11 3.45
CA LEU A 94 12.92 3.51 3.43
C LEU A 94 12.41 4.04 2.07
N GLN A 95 12.08 3.14 1.12
CA GLN A 95 11.57 3.53 -0.20
C GLN A 95 10.04 3.63 -0.29
N THR A 96 9.32 3.27 0.75
CA THR A 96 7.88 3.58 0.83
C THR A 96 7.71 5.04 1.22
N PRO A 97 6.67 5.74 0.72
CA PRO A 97 6.45 7.14 1.11
C PRO A 97 6.36 7.32 2.62
N ASP A 98 7.07 8.32 3.13
CA ASP A 98 7.15 8.67 4.55
C ASP A 98 7.73 7.56 5.45
N GLU A 99 8.32 6.49 4.89
CA GLU A 99 8.77 5.34 5.68
C GLU A 99 9.95 5.68 6.61
N ALA A 100 10.80 6.64 6.24
CA ALA A 100 11.86 7.12 7.13
C ALA A 100 11.28 7.74 8.40
N ASP A 101 10.28 8.60 8.25
CA ASP A 101 9.58 9.24 9.35
C ASP A 101 8.81 8.21 10.20
N HIS A 102 8.13 7.27 9.53
CA HIS A 102 7.44 6.19 10.21
C HIS A 102 8.40 5.24 10.93
N TYR A 103 9.60 5.02 10.39
CA TYR A 103 10.64 4.22 11.00
C TYR A 103 11.09 4.85 12.33
N LEU A 104 11.47 6.12 12.34
CA LEU A 104 11.92 6.83 13.54
C LEU A 104 10.83 6.82 14.62
N ARG A 105 9.59 7.11 14.26
CA ARG A 105 8.48 7.07 15.20
C ARG A 105 8.25 5.65 15.76
N THR A 106 8.26 4.65 14.90
CA THR A 106 8.10 3.25 15.30
C THR A 106 9.25 2.78 16.17
N TYR A 107 10.48 3.23 15.86
CA TYR A 107 11.67 2.93 16.64
C TYR A 107 11.55 3.50 18.05
N ALA A 108 11.21 4.78 18.19
CA ALA A 108 11.00 5.42 19.49
C ALA A 108 9.96 4.67 20.33
N ILE A 109 8.79 4.35 19.75
CA ILE A 109 7.75 3.56 20.43
C ILE A 109 8.30 2.18 20.86
N SER A 110 9.07 1.52 20.00
CA SER A 110 9.64 0.20 20.27
C SER A 110 10.68 0.18 21.40
N THR A 111 11.19 1.35 21.76
CA THR A 111 12.10 1.57 22.89
C THR A 111 11.41 2.19 24.12
N GLY A 112 10.06 2.28 24.09
CA GLY A 112 9.26 2.78 25.21
C GLY A 112 9.06 4.29 25.26
N HIS A 113 9.42 5.01 24.19
CA HIS A 113 9.23 6.45 24.09
C HIS A 113 7.94 6.76 23.35
N PHE A 114 6.91 7.17 24.07
CA PHE A 114 5.59 7.47 23.52
C PHE A 114 5.34 8.96 23.28
N ASP A 115 6.18 9.81 23.83
CA ASP A 115 6.21 11.25 23.64
C ASP A 115 6.81 11.66 22.29
N PHE A 116 6.77 12.95 22.00
CA PHE A 116 7.48 13.57 20.88
C PHE A 116 8.67 14.37 21.43
N ASP A 117 9.86 14.03 21.00
CA ASP A 117 11.05 14.76 21.34
C ASP A 117 11.88 15.00 20.07
N ALA A 118 11.83 16.23 19.56
CA ALA A 118 12.58 16.65 18.38
C ALA A 118 14.11 16.66 18.61
N SER A 119 14.54 16.65 19.87
CA SER A 119 15.96 16.60 20.24
C SER A 119 16.46 15.18 20.49
N ARG A 120 15.60 14.17 20.30
CA ARG A 120 15.97 12.77 20.54
C ARG A 120 17.11 12.34 19.63
N THR A 121 18.13 11.77 20.25
CA THR A 121 19.22 11.11 19.54
C THR A 121 18.91 9.62 19.37
N TYR A 122 19.23 9.10 18.22
CA TYR A 122 19.10 7.69 17.89
C TYR A 122 20.49 7.02 17.96
N PRO A 123 20.58 5.70 18.13
CA PRO A 123 21.84 4.99 17.99
C PRO A 123 22.49 5.23 16.63
N ASP A 124 23.82 5.20 16.59
CA ASP A 124 24.60 5.40 15.36
C ASP A 124 24.16 4.49 14.20
N ASP A 125 23.81 3.25 14.53
CA ASP A 125 23.28 2.28 13.56
C ASP A 125 21.99 2.76 12.86
N VAL A 126 21.11 3.49 13.54
CA VAL A 126 19.92 4.13 12.94
C VAL A 126 20.34 5.25 12.02
N ALA A 127 21.30 6.06 12.42
CA ALA A 127 21.80 7.16 11.59
C ALA A 127 22.47 6.63 10.31
N TYR A 128 23.28 5.57 10.42
CA TYR A 128 23.88 4.89 9.26
C TYR A 128 22.84 4.27 8.33
N LEU A 129 21.73 3.75 8.87
CA LEU A 129 20.63 3.26 8.05
C LEU A 129 20.00 4.40 7.24
N LEU A 130 19.73 5.54 7.86
CA LEU A 130 19.16 6.72 7.20
C LEU A 130 20.13 7.31 6.15
N GLU A 131 21.41 7.29 6.42
CA GLU A 131 22.42 7.76 5.48
C GLU A 131 22.59 6.82 4.30
N ALA A 132 22.64 5.51 4.55
CA ALA A 132 22.79 4.50 3.49
C ALA A 132 21.53 4.38 2.62
N PHE A 133 20.36 4.63 3.17
CA PHE A 133 19.07 4.53 2.48
C PHE A 133 18.24 5.81 2.68
N PRO A 134 18.61 6.91 2.04
CA PRO A 134 18.00 8.23 2.27
C PRO A 134 16.56 8.38 1.78
N GLY A 135 15.96 7.35 1.21
CA GLY A 135 14.54 7.34 0.82
C GLY A 135 14.25 8.29 -0.34
N ALA A 136 13.19 9.07 -0.19
CA ALA A 136 12.69 9.97 -1.23
C ALA A 136 13.65 11.04 -1.72
N TRP A 137 14.59 11.41 -0.94
CA TRP A 137 15.59 12.43 -1.30
C TRP A 137 16.32 12.10 -2.59
N VAL A 138 16.36 10.86 -2.90
CA VAL A 138 17.11 10.29 -3.98
C VAL A 138 16.31 10.26 -5.26
N ASN A 139 15.00 10.26 -5.12
CA ASN A 139 14.09 9.97 -6.21
C ASN A 139 13.55 11.23 -6.91
N ALA A 140 13.91 12.41 -6.42
CA ALA A 140 13.54 13.68 -7.04
C ALA A 140 13.96 13.78 -8.53
N HIS A 141 14.81 12.89 -8.98
CA HIS A 141 15.40 12.91 -10.32
C HIS A 141 15.09 11.66 -11.16
N THR A 142 14.01 10.95 -10.85
CA THR A 142 13.65 9.71 -11.55
C THR A 142 13.11 9.91 -12.95
N SER A 143 12.74 11.09 -13.33
CA SER A 143 12.34 11.42 -14.69
C SER A 143 13.48 12.06 -15.46
N ALA A 144 13.58 11.82 -16.77
CA ALA A 144 14.44 12.61 -17.63
C ALA A 144 14.15 14.10 -17.40
N GLY A 145 15.18 14.84 -17.04
CA GLY A 145 15.03 16.24 -16.69
C GLY A 145 16.38 16.94 -16.58
N VAL A 146 16.32 18.25 -16.48
CA VAL A 146 17.48 19.08 -16.18
C VAL A 146 17.43 19.41 -14.71
N GLY A 147 18.47 19.10 -13.97
CA GLY A 147 18.61 19.46 -12.56
C GLY A 147 19.91 20.22 -12.34
N THR A 148 19.97 20.96 -11.26
CA THR A 148 21.18 21.71 -10.90
C THR A 148 22.07 20.83 -10.02
N ASP A 149 23.31 20.67 -10.38
CA ASP A 149 24.33 20.03 -9.56
C ASP A 149 24.53 20.85 -8.29
N PRO A 150 24.31 20.29 -7.10
CA PRO A 150 24.37 21.05 -5.84
C PRO A 150 25.79 21.58 -5.52
N ASP A 151 26.83 20.93 -6.04
CA ASP A 151 28.21 21.30 -5.72
C ASP A 151 28.79 22.32 -6.71
N THR A 152 28.36 22.28 -7.96
CA THR A 152 28.91 23.14 -9.04
C THR A 152 27.92 24.21 -9.50
N GLY A 153 26.63 24.11 -9.16
CA GLY A 153 25.58 24.98 -9.67
C GLY A 153 25.29 24.81 -11.17
N ALA A 154 25.96 23.86 -11.84
CA ALA A 154 25.78 23.62 -13.27
C ALA A 154 24.49 22.83 -13.55
N GLU A 155 23.80 23.19 -14.61
CA GLU A 155 22.68 22.38 -15.11
C GLU A 155 23.19 21.06 -15.70
N LYS A 156 22.66 19.94 -15.22
CA LYS A 156 22.95 18.61 -15.73
C LYS A 156 21.66 17.93 -16.18
N ALA A 157 21.72 17.33 -17.35
CA ALA A 157 20.65 16.48 -17.85
C ALA A 157 20.75 15.08 -17.20
N TYR A 158 19.63 14.59 -16.70
CA TYR A 158 19.51 13.27 -16.10
C TYR A 158 18.65 12.38 -16.97
N ASN A 159 19.14 11.22 -17.30
CA ASN A 159 18.34 10.18 -17.91
C ASN A 159 18.22 8.99 -16.97
N THR A 160 17.00 8.67 -16.59
CA THR A 160 16.73 7.56 -15.70
C THR A 160 16.40 6.32 -16.50
N ALA A 161 17.41 5.67 -17.03
CA ALA A 161 17.24 4.38 -17.69
C ALA A 161 16.96 3.25 -16.70
N GLY A 162 17.14 3.48 -15.41
CA GLY A 162 16.84 2.55 -14.34
C GLY A 162 16.52 3.26 -13.04
N TYR A 163 15.83 2.58 -12.16
CA TYR A 163 15.32 3.13 -10.90
C TYR A 163 16.16 2.60 -9.73
N ALA A 164 17.47 2.78 -9.79
CA ALA A 164 18.32 2.56 -8.64
C ALA A 164 18.12 3.67 -7.61
N LEU A 165 18.44 3.42 -6.36
CA LEU A 165 18.62 4.49 -5.37
C LEU A 165 19.61 5.50 -5.91
N LYS A 166 19.25 6.75 -5.81
CA LYS A 166 19.96 7.85 -6.41
C LYS A 166 20.31 8.81 -5.33
N GLN A 167 21.41 8.56 -4.75
CA GLN A 167 22.04 9.52 -3.88
C GLN A 167 23.18 10.17 -4.67
N TYR A 168 23.18 11.49 -4.70
CA TYR A 168 24.41 12.19 -4.97
C TYR A 168 25.25 12.08 -3.70
N GLY A 169 26.29 11.27 -3.74
CA GLY A 169 27.35 11.36 -2.76
C GLY A 169 27.94 12.77 -2.78
N LYS A 170 28.73 13.12 -1.77
CA LYS A 170 29.48 14.39 -1.73
C LYS A 170 30.26 14.66 -3.02
N ASP A 171 30.55 13.62 -3.78
CA ASP A 171 31.33 13.65 -5.03
C ASP A 171 30.46 13.61 -6.28
N GLY A 172 29.14 13.78 -6.17
CA GLY A 172 28.22 13.67 -7.31
C GLY A 172 28.07 12.24 -7.86
N ALA A 173 28.63 11.23 -7.20
CA ALA A 173 28.52 9.84 -7.60
C ALA A 173 27.12 9.28 -7.33
N VAL A 174 26.62 8.48 -8.25
CA VAL A 174 25.31 7.81 -8.11
C VAL A 174 25.49 6.49 -7.37
N GLN A 175 24.69 6.31 -6.32
CA GLN A 175 24.74 5.15 -5.46
C GLN A 175 23.71 4.10 -5.91
N SER A 176 24.15 2.86 -6.11
CA SER A 176 23.26 1.72 -6.37
C SER A 176 22.69 1.15 -5.07
N MET A 177 21.66 0.27 -5.19
CA MET A 177 21.18 -0.49 -4.04
C MET A 177 22.28 -1.34 -3.41
N ALA A 178 23.12 -1.96 -4.22
CA ALA A 178 24.23 -2.76 -3.73
C ALA A 178 25.23 -1.90 -2.93
N ASP A 179 25.51 -0.69 -3.41
CA ASP A 179 26.38 0.25 -2.70
C ASP A 179 25.76 0.70 -1.39
N SER A 180 24.45 0.95 -1.34
CA SER A 180 23.73 1.30 -0.13
C SER A 180 23.81 0.19 0.92
N PHE A 181 23.59 -1.06 0.53
CA PHE A 181 23.77 -2.19 1.43
C PHE A 181 25.21 -2.36 1.87
N ALA A 182 26.18 -2.22 0.94
CA ALA A 182 27.59 -2.28 1.27
C ALA A 182 28.00 -1.16 2.24
N LEU A 183 27.51 0.05 2.04
CA LEU A 183 27.77 1.21 2.90
C LEU A 183 27.24 0.95 4.33
N TYR A 184 25.99 0.47 4.44
CA TYR A 184 25.42 0.15 5.74
C TYR A 184 26.18 -1.01 6.44
N LEU A 185 26.53 -2.07 5.73
CA LEU A 185 27.20 -3.25 6.27
C LEU A 185 28.67 -3.02 6.59
N ALA A 186 29.31 -2.07 5.90
CA ALA A 186 30.74 -1.78 6.14
C ALA A 186 30.99 -1.14 7.50
N HIS A 187 30.06 -0.42 8.06
CA HIS A 187 30.04 0.21 9.39
C HIS A 187 31.40 0.75 9.89
N ASP A 188 32.33 0.96 8.99
CA ASP A 188 33.67 1.38 9.38
C ASP A 188 33.66 2.89 9.66
N VAL A 189 33.71 3.12 10.98
CA VAL A 189 34.36 4.27 11.58
C VAL A 189 34.06 5.59 10.85
N ARG A 190 32.85 6.05 10.97
CA ARG A 190 32.62 7.48 10.78
C ARG A 190 32.77 8.16 12.11
N ASP A 191 33.85 8.90 12.25
CA ASP A 191 34.16 9.74 13.41
C ASP A 191 33.17 10.90 13.60
N SER A 192 32.06 10.91 12.87
CA SER A 192 31.02 11.93 12.97
C SER A 192 29.86 11.41 13.79
N VAL A 193 29.62 12.02 14.92
CA VAL A 193 28.35 11.88 15.65
C VAL A 193 27.24 12.29 14.72
N PRO A 194 26.24 11.42 14.46
CA PRO A 194 25.13 11.78 13.59
C PRO A 194 24.39 12.99 14.14
N ASP A 195 23.97 13.88 13.25
CA ASP A 195 23.10 14.98 13.65
C ASP A 195 21.81 14.47 14.29
N PRO A 196 21.26 15.18 15.29
CA PRO A 196 19.99 14.81 15.88
C PRO A 196 18.91 14.72 14.81
N VAL A 197 18.23 13.59 14.75
CA VAL A 197 17.15 13.38 13.79
C VAL A 197 15.83 13.83 14.41
N SER A 198 15.13 14.76 13.77
CA SER A 198 13.80 15.19 14.21
C SER A 198 12.80 14.04 14.11
N GLU A 199 12.10 13.77 15.22
CA GLU A 199 10.96 12.86 15.13
C GLU A 199 9.84 13.49 14.31
N PRO A 200 9.27 12.74 13.36
CA PRO A 200 8.14 13.25 12.61
C PRO A 200 6.92 13.39 13.51
N VAL A 201 6.12 14.38 13.25
CA VAL A 201 4.85 14.57 13.94
C VAL A 201 3.92 13.42 13.57
N SER A 202 3.63 12.56 14.52
CA SER A 202 2.61 11.53 14.41
C SER A 202 1.56 11.72 15.50
N PHE A 203 0.33 11.30 15.23
CA PHE A 203 -0.79 11.57 16.11
C PHE A 203 -0.76 10.65 17.34
N LEU A 204 -1.20 9.42 17.20
CA LEU A 204 -1.27 8.49 18.32
C LEU A 204 -0.35 7.29 18.09
N VAL A 205 0.08 6.66 19.19
CA VAL A 205 0.96 5.48 19.21
C VAL A 205 0.31 4.25 18.54
N ILE A 206 -1.01 4.10 18.69
CA ILE A 206 -1.75 2.88 18.32
C ILE A 206 -1.50 2.41 16.87
N PRO A 207 -1.50 3.28 15.85
CA PRO A 207 -1.27 2.83 14.47
C PRO A 207 0.12 2.24 14.20
N PHE A 208 1.10 2.57 15.03
CA PHE A 208 2.49 2.10 14.89
C PHE A 208 2.82 0.88 15.75
N LEU A 209 1.91 0.46 16.65
CA LEU A 209 2.16 -0.65 17.58
C LEU A 209 2.59 -1.94 16.87
N PRO A 210 1.99 -2.40 15.77
CA PRO A 210 2.44 -3.62 15.11
C PRO A 210 3.90 -3.55 14.67
N GLY A 211 4.30 -2.46 14.02
CA GLY A 211 5.68 -2.22 13.61
C GLY A 211 6.63 -2.15 14.81
N ALA A 212 6.22 -1.44 15.88
CA ALA A 212 7.02 -1.30 17.10
C ALA A 212 7.25 -2.65 17.81
N VAL A 213 6.23 -3.51 17.86
CA VAL A 213 6.38 -4.89 18.35
C VAL A 213 7.38 -5.67 17.50
N GLY A 214 7.29 -5.55 16.18
CA GLY A 214 8.23 -6.21 15.25
C GLY A 214 9.68 -5.74 15.46
N MET A 215 9.89 -4.44 15.61
CA MET A 215 11.22 -3.88 15.92
C MET A 215 11.75 -4.34 17.28
N ALA A 216 10.90 -4.32 18.32
CA ALA A 216 11.29 -4.78 19.65
C ALA A 216 11.70 -6.25 19.63
N LEU A 217 10.95 -7.12 18.95
CA LEU A 217 11.30 -8.53 18.79
C LEU A 217 12.62 -8.72 18.03
N ALA A 218 12.83 -7.99 16.93
CA ALA A 218 14.08 -8.05 16.18
C ALA A 218 15.27 -7.64 17.06
N ARG A 219 15.12 -6.57 17.84
CA ARG A 219 16.17 -6.11 18.78
C ARG A 219 16.45 -7.15 19.88
N LEU A 220 15.42 -7.79 20.44
CA LEU A 220 15.58 -8.87 21.41
C LEU A 220 16.36 -10.07 20.82
N LEU A 221 16.27 -10.28 19.51
CA LEU A 221 17.05 -11.30 18.80
C LEU A 221 18.46 -10.81 18.41
N GLY A 222 18.87 -9.60 18.80
CA GLY A 222 20.20 -9.05 18.54
C GLY A 222 20.38 -8.41 17.16
N PHE A 223 19.29 -8.14 16.43
CA PHE A 223 19.38 -7.46 15.14
C PHE A 223 19.60 -5.95 15.31
N GLY A 224 20.41 -5.36 14.44
CA GLY A 224 20.63 -3.92 14.32
C GLY A 224 19.45 -3.18 13.66
N ALA A 225 19.66 -1.90 13.32
CA ALA A 225 18.63 -1.01 12.77
C ALA A 225 17.94 -1.55 11.52
N LEU A 226 18.70 -2.11 10.57
CA LEU A 226 18.18 -2.73 9.36
C LEU A 226 17.30 -3.96 9.67
N GLY A 227 17.74 -4.82 10.59
CA GLY A 227 16.94 -5.97 11.02
C GLY A 227 15.68 -5.54 11.78
N CYS A 228 15.73 -4.47 12.56
CA CYS A 228 14.56 -3.86 13.20
C CYS A 228 13.56 -3.34 12.16
N LEU A 229 14.03 -2.70 11.07
CA LEU A 229 13.16 -2.26 9.97
C LEU A 229 12.39 -3.44 9.36
N TYR A 230 13.08 -4.51 9.00
CA TYR A 230 12.43 -5.70 8.42
C TYR A 230 11.54 -6.42 9.44
N GLY A 231 11.94 -6.50 10.71
CA GLY A 231 11.08 -7.03 11.79
C GLY A 231 9.78 -6.24 11.90
N GLY A 232 9.86 -4.92 11.86
CA GLY A 232 8.70 -4.03 11.85
C GLY A 232 7.81 -4.23 10.63
N ARG A 233 8.39 -4.30 9.43
CA ARG A 233 7.64 -4.58 8.17
C ARG A 233 6.90 -5.92 8.22
N ILE A 234 7.55 -6.97 8.73
CA ILE A 234 6.95 -8.31 8.80
C ILE A 234 5.75 -8.34 9.77
N VAL A 235 5.86 -7.71 10.93
CA VAL A 235 4.75 -7.68 11.89
C VAL A 235 3.63 -6.74 11.42
N ASN A 236 3.94 -5.63 10.75
CA ASN A 236 2.93 -4.80 10.07
C ASN A 236 2.18 -5.60 8.99
N LEU A 237 2.91 -6.37 8.17
CA LEU A 237 2.32 -7.26 7.18
C LEU A 237 1.44 -8.34 7.82
N LEU A 238 1.86 -8.87 8.97
CA LEU A 238 1.04 -9.83 9.71
C LEU A 238 -0.27 -9.18 10.18
N ALA A 239 -0.22 -7.97 10.73
CA ALA A 239 -1.40 -7.22 11.14
C ALA A 239 -2.34 -6.94 9.93
N TYR A 240 -1.79 -6.48 8.80
CA TYR A 240 -2.53 -6.33 7.55
C TYR A 240 -3.19 -7.64 7.13
N THR A 241 -2.43 -8.74 7.12
CA THR A 241 -2.92 -10.07 6.74
C THR A 241 -4.06 -10.55 7.63
N LEU A 242 -3.95 -10.38 8.95
CA LEU A 242 -5.00 -10.77 9.89
C LEU A 242 -6.29 -9.97 9.69
N LEU A 243 -6.18 -8.67 9.47
CA LEU A 243 -7.34 -7.80 9.15
C LEU A 243 -7.99 -8.20 7.82
N CYS A 244 -7.19 -8.48 6.79
CA CYS A 244 -7.68 -8.97 5.50
C CYS A 244 -8.33 -10.36 5.63
N ALA A 245 -7.74 -11.26 6.41
CA ALA A 245 -8.31 -12.58 6.68
C ALA A 245 -9.68 -12.46 7.36
N LEU A 246 -9.79 -11.59 8.35
CA LEU A 246 -11.04 -11.29 9.03
C LEU A 246 -12.07 -10.69 8.05
N ALA A 247 -11.65 -9.77 7.20
CA ALA A 247 -12.50 -9.19 6.17
C ALA A 247 -13.02 -10.25 5.19
N LEU A 248 -12.15 -11.13 4.66
CA LEU A 248 -12.55 -12.24 3.77
C LEU A 248 -13.47 -13.24 4.47
N ALA A 249 -13.27 -13.51 5.77
CA ALA A 249 -14.12 -14.39 6.55
C ALA A 249 -15.50 -13.77 6.85
N LYS A 250 -15.58 -12.43 7.00
CA LYS A 250 -16.81 -11.70 7.30
C LYS A 250 -17.56 -11.25 6.05
N ALA A 251 -16.92 -11.14 4.89
CA ALA A 251 -17.58 -10.82 3.64
C ALA A 251 -18.54 -11.96 3.23
N GLU A 252 -19.80 -11.63 3.01
CA GLU A 252 -20.82 -12.56 2.56
C GLU A 252 -21.14 -12.41 1.07
N ARG A 253 -20.65 -11.33 0.45
CA ARG A 253 -20.85 -11.00 -0.97
C ARG A 253 -19.57 -10.42 -1.54
N TYR A 254 -19.38 -10.59 -2.84
CA TYR A 254 -18.27 -9.99 -3.60
C TYR A 254 -16.87 -10.39 -3.14
N ARG A 255 -16.72 -11.55 -2.51
CA ARG A 255 -15.43 -12.04 -1.97
C ARG A 255 -14.29 -12.02 -2.98
N PRO A 256 -14.49 -12.34 -4.28
CA PRO A 256 -13.44 -12.19 -5.29
C PRO A 256 -12.92 -10.75 -5.44
N ALA A 257 -13.78 -9.73 -5.33
CA ALA A 257 -13.35 -8.34 -5.41
C ALA A 257 -12.49 -7.94 -4.20
N PHE A 258 -12.84 -8.42 -3.00
CA PHE A 258 -12.02 -8.21 -1.81
C PHE A 258 -10.65 -8.87 -1.94
N ALA A 259 -10.59 -10.13 -2.37
CA ALA A 259 -9.32 -10.82 -2.56
C ALA A 259 -8.43 -10.11 -3.59
N ALA A 260 -9.01 -9.61 -4.68
CA ALA A 260 -8.27 -8.90 -5.71
C ALA A 260 -7.63 -7.61 -5.20
N ILE A 261 -8.40 -6.77 -4.49
CA ILE A 261 -7.87 -5.50 -3.99
C ILE A 261 -6.80 -5.73 -2.91
N MET A 262 -6.98 -6.73 -2.04
CA MET A 262 -6.04 -7.06 -0.98
C MET A 262 -4.72 -7.64 -1.51
N LEU A 263 -4.76 -8.33 -2.65
CA LEU A 263 -3.60 -8.90 -3.35
C LEU A 263 -3.07 -7.99 -4.45
N LEU A 264 -3.65 -6.80 -4.65
CA LEU A 264 -3.13 -5.84 -5.62
C LEU A 264 -1.70 -5.43 -5.23
N PRO A 265 -0.75 -5.35 -6.18
CA PRO A 265 0.63 -4.94 -5.90
C PRO A 265 0.74 -3.70 -5.01
N MET A 266 -0.04 -2.65 -5.27
CA MET A 266 -0.05 -1.43 -4.45
C MET A 266 -0.53 -1.70 -3.01
N SER A 267 -1.54 -2.54 -2.81
CA SER A 267 -2.02 -2.89 -1.46
C SER A 267 -0.98 -3.69 -0.68
N LEU A 268 -0.27 -4.59 -1.34
CA LEU A 268 0.80 -5.39 -0.72
C LEU A 268 2.04 -4.54 -0.44
N PHE A 269 2.41 -3.62 -1.33
CA PHE A 269 3.49 -2.67 -1.13
C PHE A 269 3.26 -1.83 0.13
N MET A 270 2.05 -1.27 0.29
CA MET A 270 1.69 -0.52 1.49
C MET A 270 1.54 -1.41 2.72
N GLY A 271 0.93 -2.59 2.56
CA GLY A 271 0.71 -3.56 3.65
C GLY A 271 1.99 -4.17 4.20
N SER A 272 3.07 -4.20 3.43
CA SER A 272 4.39 -4.72 3.82
C SER A 272 5.41 -3.64 4.18
N SER A 273 4.99 -2.38 4.22
CA SER A 273 5.84 -1.27 4.65
C SER A 273 5.74 -1.02 6.15
N LEU A 274 6.62 -0.19 6.67
CA LEU A 274 6.59 0.21 8.08
C LEU A 274 5.59 1.34 8.36
N SER A 275 4.78 1.71 7.38
CA SER A 275 3.74 2.72 7.52
C SER A 275 2.52 2.20 8.30
N TYR A 276 1.84 3.08 9.02
CA TYR A 276 0.53 2.81 9.60
C TYR A 276 -0.55 2.54 8.53
N ASP A 277 -0.28 2.85 7.27
CA ASP A 277 -1.18 2.55 6.16
C ASP A 277 -1.49 1.03 6.02
N ALA A 278 -0.60 0.15 6.49
CA ALA A 278 -0.84 -1.29 6.54
C ALA A 278 -2.11 -1.64 7.33
N THR A 279 -2.18 -1.19 8.58
CA THR A 279 -3.33 -1.42 9.45
C THR A 279 -4.55 -0.60 9.03
N LEU A 280 -4.33 0.61 8.54
CA LEU A 280 -5.39 1.48 8.00
C LEU A 280 -6.13 0.83 6.84
N LEU A 281 -5.42 0.34 5.82
CA LEU A 281 -6.01 -0.37 4.68
C LEU A 281 -6.75 -1.64 5.11
N GLY A 282 -6.15 -2.43 6.02
CA GLY A 282 -6.80 -3.61 6.57
C GLY A 282 -8.12 -3.29 7.26
N CYS A 283 -8.19 -2.21 8.04
CA CYS A 283 -9.41 -1.74 8.69
C CYS A 283 -10.45 -1.27 7.67
N TYR A 284 -10.06 -0.55 6.61
CA TYR A 284 -10.98 -0.18 5.54
C TYR A 284 -11.59 -1.40 4.85
N TYR A 285 -10.76 -2.38 4.52
CA TYR A 285 -11.23 -3.59 3.86
C TYR A 285 -12.19 -4.37 4.76
N LEU A 286 -11.90 -4.41 6.07
CA LEU A 286 -12.80 -5.02 7.05
C LEU A 286 -14.13 -4.29 7.14
N MET A 287 -14.14 -2.96 7.22
CA MET A 287 -15.36 -2.15 7.27
C MET A 287 -16.23 -2.38 6.04
N LEU A 288 -15.64 -2.34 4.83
CA LEU A 288 -16.37 -2.57 3.59
C LEU A 288 -16.88 -4.01 3.48
N ALA A 289 -16.12 -5.00 3.97
CA ALA A 289 -16.56 -6.39 4.03
C ALA A 289 -17.78 -6.56 4.94
N LEU A 290 -17.77 -5.91 6.10
CA LEU A 290 -18.92 -5.95 7.04
C LEU A 290 -20.18 -5.34 6.42
N LEU A 291 -20.07 -4.33 5.55
CA LEU A 291 -21.22 -3.76 4.83
C LEU A 291 -21.88 -4.75 3.85
N THR A 292 -21.19 -5.85 3.50
CA THR A 292 -21.77 -6.91 2.66
C THR A 292 -22.61 -7.92 3.43
N ARG A 293 -22.60 -7.88 4.78
CA ARG A 293 -23.32 -8.83 5.64
C ARG A 293 -24.84 -8.66 5.54
N ARG A 294 -25.52 -9.80 5.69
CA ARG A 294 -26.99 -9.85 5.73
C ARG A 294 -27.53 -9.60 7.12
N GLU A 295 -26.75 -9.93 8.14
CA GLU A 295 -27.14 -9.78 9.54
C GLU A 295 -26.15 -8.90 10.29
N TRP A 296 -26.68 -7.85 10.89
CA TRP A 296 -25.95 -6.90 11.71
C TRP A 296 -26.31 -7.10 13.19
N ASN A 297 -25.64 -8.06 13.81
CA ASN A 297 -25.74 -8.29 15.26
C ASN A 297 -24.80 -7.35 16.03
N THR A 298 -24.88 -7.38 17.36
CA THR A 298 -24.07 -6.51 18.23
C THR A 298 -22.55 -6.72 18.01
N GLN A 299 -22.10 -7.95 17.74
CA GLN A 299 -20.69 -8.21 17.43
C GLN A 299 -20.25 -7.55 16.13
N THR A 300 -21.07 -7.63 15.07
CA THR A 300 -20.78 -6.99 13.79
C THR A 300 -20.66 -5.47 13.93
N VAL A 301 -21.60 -4.88 14.68
CA VAL A 301 -21.58 -3.44 14.99
C VAL A 301 -20.33 -3.09 15.79
N GLY A 302 -19.97 -3.88 16.80
CA GLY A 302 -18.78 -3.66 17.61
C GLY A 302 -17.49 -3.69 16.80
N ILE A 303 -17.32 -4.69 15.91
CA ILE A 303 -16.13 -4.79 15.04
C ILE A 303 -16.09 -3.59 14.07
N TYR A 304 -17.23 -3.22 13.47
CA TYR A 304 -17.32 -2.06 12.59
C TYR A 304 -16.92 -0.77 13.31
N THR A 305 -17.46 -0.58 14.52
CA THR A 305 -17.15 0.57 15.38
C THR A 305 -15.67 0.64 15.74
N ALA A 306 -15.07 -0.48 16.15
CA ALA A 306 -13.65 -0.54 16.48
C ALA A 306 -12.77 -0.20 15.27
N ALA A 307 -13.09 -0.73 14.09
CA ALA A 307 -12.38 -0.41 12.86
C ALA A 307 -12.53 1.07 12.47
N CYS A 308 -13.71 1.67 12.63
CA CYS A 308 -13.93 3.10 12.41
C CYS A 308 -13.11 3.97 13.38
N ILE A 309 -13.07 3.62 14.66
CA ILE A 309 -12.26 4.33 15.65
C ILE A 309 -10.80 4.29 15.25
N PHE A 310 -10.29 3.12 14.89
CA PHE A 310 -8.90 2.97 14.46
C PHE A 310 -8.59 3.82 13.23
N VAL A 311 -9.45 3.78 12.21
CA VAL A 311 -9.31 4.62 10.99
C VAL A 311 -9.29 6.10 11.35
N ASN A 312 -10.13 6.53 12.31
CA ASN A 312 -10.17 7.92 12.74
C ASN A 312 -8.94 8.34 13.57
N ILE A 313 -8.34 7.40 14.32
CA ILE A 313 -7.05 7.63 15.00
C ILE A 313 -5.94 7.85 13.97
N ALA A 314 -5.89 7.02 12.94
CA ALA A 314 -4.85 7.11 11.91
C ALA A 314 -5.06 8.30 10.95
N LYS A 315 -6.34 8.57 10.58
CA LYS A 315 -6.72 9.68 9.68
C LYS A 315 -8.04 10.30 10.14
N PRO A 316 -8.01 11.36 10.96
CA PRO A 316 -9.19 11.90 11.64
C PRO A 316 -10.29 12.46 10.71
N TYR A 317 -10.02 12.64 9.42
CA TYR A 317 -10.96 13.25 8.47
C TYR A 317 -12.06 12.33 7.93
N LEU A 318 -12.13 11.07 8.40
CA LEU A 318 -12.99 10.04 7.80
C LEU A 318 -14.25 9.71 8.62
N ASN A 319 -14.69 10.65 9.44
CA ASN A 319 -15.83 10.50 10.34
C ASN A 319 -17.15 10.10 9.65
N LEU A 320 -17.31 10.44 8.36
CA LEU A 320 -18.52 10.14 7.59
C LEU A 320 -18.80 8.63 7.42
N LEU A 321 -17.79 7.79 7.57
CA LEU A 321 -17.95 6.34 7.45
C LEU A 321 -18.88 5.74 8.52
N TRP A 322 -19.04 6.41 9.66
CA TRP A 322 -19.92 6.00 10.73
C TRP A 322 -21.40 5.91 10.34
N VAL A 323 -21.84 6.78 9.46
CA VAL A 323 -23.25 6.85 9.07
C VAL A 323 -23.64 5.85 7.99
N LEU A 324 -22.66 5.20 7.35
CA LEU A 324 -22.89 4.29 6.24
C LEU A 324 -23.84 3.13 6.54
N PRO A 325 -23.73 2.45 7.69
CA PRO A 325 -24.67 1.38 8.02
C PRO A 325 -26.14 1.84 8.05
N ILE A 326 -26.40 3.12 8.36
CA ILE A 326 -27.76 3.66 8.33
C ILE A 326 -28.35 3.62 6.92
N PHE A 327 -27.52 3.90 5.91
CA PHE A 327 -27.94 3.96 4.52
C PHE A 327 -27.84 2.61 3.80
N LEU A 328 -26.78 1.86 4.09
CA LEU A 328 -26.44 0.65 3.34
C LEU A 328 -27.02 -0.63 3.95
N VAL A 329 -27.27 -0.67 5.27
CA VAL A 329 -27.86 -1.83 5.95
C VAL A 329 -29.37 -1.70 5.98
N ALA A 330 -30.10 -2.69 5.49
CA ALA A 330 -31.56 -2.68 5.55
C ALA A 330 -32.08 -2.83 7.00
N LYS A 331 -33.28 -2.27 7.29
CA LYS A 331 -33.88 -2.42 8.62
C LYS A 331 -34.04 -3.88 9.07
N ARG A 332 -34.41 -4.76 8.13
CA ARG A 332 -34.58 -6.21 8.36
C ARG A 332 -33.26 -6.95 8.67
N GLU A 333 -32.13 -6.34 8.37
CA GLU A 333 -30.80 -6.93 8.59
C GLU A 333 -30.19 -6.47 9.91
N TRP A 334 -30.83 -5.51 10.58
CA TRP A 334 -30.35 -4.97 11.83
C TRP A 334 -30.89 -5.78 13.00
N HIS A 335 -30.03 -6.55 13.63
CA HIS A 335 -30.35 -7.40 14.80
C HIS A 335 -29.55 -6.99 16.05
N ALA A 336 -28.77 -5.90 15.97
CA ALA A 336 -28.04 -5.39 17.12
C ALA A 336 -28.99 -4.79 18.15
N LYS A 337 -28.62 -4.87 19.43
CA LYS A 337 -29.33 -4.19 20.51
C LYS A 337 -29.32 -2.68 20.29
N GLY A 338 -30.45 -2.05 20.38
CA GLY A 338 -30.61 -0.62 20.17
C GLY A 338 -30.92 -0.22 18.71
N ARG A 339 -31.22 1.07 18.52
CA ARG A 339 -31.60 1.62 17.21
C ARG A 339 -30.38 2.06 16.43
N ARG A 340 -30.36 1.83 15.12
CA ARG A 340 -29.27 2.23 14.21
C ARG A 340 -28.86 3.72 14.35
N PRO A 341 -29.79 4.69 14.46
CA PRO A 341 -29.42 6.09 14.65
C PRO A 341 -28.64 6.33 15.95
N LEU A 342 -28.97 5.60 17.04
CA LEU A 342 -28.23 5.72 18.30
C LEU A 342 -26.80 5.20 18.18
N TRP A 343 -26.60 4.09 17.46
CA TRP A 343 -25.28 3.57 17.18
C TRP A 343 -24.46 4.52 16.30
N ALA A 344 -25.08 5.10 15.28
CA ALA A 344 -24.41 6.09 14.43
C ALA A 344 -24.04 7.36 15.21
N LEU A 345 -24.94 7.86 16.07
CA LEU A 345 -24.69 9.01 16.92
C LEU A 345 -23.58 8.72 17.94
N GLY A 346 -23.61 7.57 18.60
CA GLY A 346 -22.57 7.14 19.52
C GLY A 346 -21.22 6.95 18.83
N GLY A 347 -21.22 6.36 17.65
CA GLY A 347 -20.04 6.22 16.82
C GLY A 347 -19.47 7.57 16.35
N PHE A 348 -20.33 8.47 15.91
CA PHE A 348 -19.92 9.83 15.55
C PHE A 348 -19.33 10.58 16.75
N GLY A 349 -19.99 10.49 17.91
CA GLY A 349 -19.47 11.08 19.16
C GLY A 349 -18.12 10.48 19.56
N GLY A 350 -17.96 9.17 19.45
CA GLY A 350 -16.68 8.49 19.69
C GLY A 350 -15.59 8.91 18.70
N ALA A 351 -15.91 8.97 17.42
CA ALA A 351 -14.97 9.44 16.40
C ALA A 351 -14.58 10.91 16.62
N MET A 352 -15.54 11.77 16.98
CA MET A 352 -15.27 13.18 17.31
C MET A 352 -14.39 13.30 18.55
N ALA A 353 -14.66 12.51 19.60
CA ALA A 353 -13.83 12.49 20.80
C ALA A 353 -12.37 12.08 20.48
N VAL A 354 -12.19 11.03 19.64
CA VAL A 354 -10.86 10.62 19.19
C VAL A 354 -10.19 11.72 18.37
N THR A 355 -10.91 12.41 17.48
CA THR A 355 -10.38 13.54 16.71
C THR A 355 -9.90 14.67 17.64
N LEU A 356 -10.73 15.06 18.60
CA LEU A 356 -10.38 16.11 19.56
C LEU A 356 -9.18 15.70 20.44
N LEU A 357 -9.12 14.44 20.87
CA LEU A 357 -7.96 13.92 21.61
C LEU A 357 -6.70 13.91 20.75
N THR A 358 -6.81 13.56 19.48
CA THR A 358 -5.68 13.56 18.53
C THR A 358 -5.19 15.00 18.30
N GLU A 359 -6.09 15.95 18.08
CA GLU A 359 -5.75 17.36 17.92
C GLU A 359 -5.17 17.95 19.21
N TRP A 360 -5.75 17.64 20.35
CA TRP A 360 -5.21 18.08 21.64
C TRP A 360 -3.82 17.50 21.89
N TYR A 361 -3.62 16.20 21.66
CA TYR A 361 -2.32 15.54 21.77
C TYR A 361 -1.31 16.18 20.81
N GLY A 362 -1.70 16.35 19.55
CA GLY A 362 -0.86 17.01 18.55
C GLY A 362 -0.48 18.43 18.95
N THR A 363 -1.41 19.21 19.50
CA THR A 363 -1.16 20.59 19.94
C THR A 363 -0.30 20.62 21.21
N ALA A 364 -0.56 19.74 22.17
CA ALA A 364 0.15 19.72 23.45
C ALA A 364 1.59 19.22 23.32
N PHE A 365 1.84 18.30 22.37
CA PHE A 365 3.14 17.62 22.21
C PHE A 365 3.82 17.92 20.87
N ARG A 366 3.22 18.73 20.00
CA ARG A 366 3.88 19.27 18.81
C ARG A 366 4.83 20.38 19.25
N TYR A 367 6.07 20.07 19.28
CA TYR A 367 7.06 21.14 19.17
C TYR A 367 6.93 21.78 17.80
N ASN A 368 6.97 23.13 17.76
CA ASN A 368 6.95 23.99 16.59
C ASN A 368 7.57 23.30 15.38
N TYR A 369 6.77 22.49 14.71
CA TYR A 369 7.18 21.91 13.43
C TYR A 369 7.32 23.12 12.50
N PRO A 370 8.51 23.44 12.00
CA PRO A 370 8.65 24.59 11.12
C PRO A 370 7.66 24.41 9.99
N MET A 371 6.85 25.40 9.74
CA MET A 371 5.97 25.45 8.59
C MET A 371 6.81 25.14 7.36
N ILE A 372 6.58 24.00 6.73
CA ILE A 372 7.39 23.57 5.60
C ILE A 372 7.09 24.52 4.46
N GLU A 373 8.08 25.31 4.05
CA GLU A 373 8.02 26.02 2.78
C GLU A 373 7.93 24.98 1.67
N ARG A 374 6.85 25.03 0.92
CA ARG A 374 6.61 24.09 -0.17
C ARG A 374 6.48 24.85 -1.47
N GLN A 375 7.15 24.33 -2.49
CA GLN A 375 7.12 24.78 -3.88
C GLN A 375 6.85 26.29 -4.09
N GLY A 376 7.88 27.05 -4.34
CA GLY A 376 7.79 28.47 -4.67
C GLY A 376 7.73 29.42 -3.46
N GLY A 377 8.17 29.00 -2.27
CA GLY A 377 8.24 29.85 -1.08
C GLY A 377 6.89 30.18 -0.46
N SER A 378 5.80 29.49 -0.85
CA SER A 378 4.48 29.69 -0.24
C SER A 378 4.26 28.73 0.93
N THR A 379 3.80 29.30 2.04
CA THR A 379 3.49 28.55 3.25
C THR A 379 2.12 27.86 3.15
N VAL A 380 2.01 26.66 3.74
CA VAL A 380 0.72 25.99 3.91
C VAL A 380 -0.01 26.60 5.10
N ASN A 381 -1.17 27.18 4.86
CA ASN A 381 -2.04 27.75 5.91
C ASN A 381 -3.47 27.23 5.72
N GLY A 382 -3.87 26.27 6.56
CA GLY A 382 -5.19 25.63 6.45
C GLY A 382 -6.37 26.58 6.67
N GLY A 383 -6.21 27.60 7.54
CA GLY A 383 -7.25 28.60 7.78
C GLY A 383 -7.48 29.51 6.57
N GLU A 384 -6.40 30.02 5.98
CA GLU A 384 -6.45 30.84 4.77
C GLU A 384 -6.92 30.03 3.57
N GLN A 385 -6.49 28.77 3.45
CA GLN A 385 -6.92 27.89 2.38
C GLN A 385 -8.42 27.58 2.49
N LEU A 386 -8.94 27.36 3.70
CA LEU A 386 -10.39 27.20 3.91
C LEU A 386 -11.16 28.47 3.52
N ALA A 387 -10.66 29.64 3.91
CA ALA A 387 -11.24 30.91 3.49
C ALA A 387 -11.20 31.10 1.97
N PHE A 388 -10.11 30.68 1.31
CA PHE A 388 -9.99 30.67 -0.14
C PHE A 388 -11.04 29.75 -0.79
N VAL A 389 -11.21 28.51 -0.29
CA VAL A 389 -12.19 27.55 -0.77
C VAL A 389 -13.61 28.13 -0.72
N LEU A 390 -13.97 28.74 0.40
CA LEU A 390 -15.29 29.33 0.58
C LEU A 390 -15.54 30.56 -0.33
N ARG A 391 -14.50 31.35 -0.58
CA ARG A 391 -14.59 32.56 -1.46
C ARG A 391 -14.50 32.22 -2.95
N ASN A 392 -13.85 31.09 -3.31
CA ASN A 392 -13.55 30.73 -4.69
C ASN A 392 -13.96 29.27 -5.02
N PRO A 393 -15.25 28.89 -4.88
CA PRO A 393 -15.68 27.50 -5.05
C PRO A 393 -15.38 26.96 -6.45
N LEU A 394 -15.52 27.76 -7.51
CA LEU A 394 -15.24 27.33 -8.89
C LEU A 394 -13.75 27.05 -9.12
N ARG A 395 -12.86 27.88 -8.55
CA ARG A 395 -11.41 27.62 -8.62
C ARG A 395 -11.03 26.36 -7.83
N THR A 396 -11.68 26.12 -6.70
CA THR A 396 -11.52 24.88 -5.93
C THR A 396 -11.94 23.66 -6.73
N ILE A 397 -13.11 23.69 -7.39
CA ILE A 397 -13.56 22.61 -8.26
C ILE A 397 -12.59 22.41 -9.43
N ALA A 398 -12.09 23.49 -10.02
CA ALA A 398 -11.11 23.42 -11.10
C ALA A 398 -9.78 22.79 -10.62
N ALA A 399 -9.32 23.11 -9.40
CA ALA A 399 -8.12 22.49 -8.81
C ALA A 399 -8.31 20.99 -8.58
N PHE A 400 -9.49 20.56 -8.12
CA PHE A 400 -9.82 19.14 -7.94
C PHE A 400 -9.86 18.42 -9.29
N TRP A 401 -10.53 19.00 -10.27
CA TRP A 401 -10.62 18.44 -11.62
C TRP A 401 -9.25 18.38 -12.30
N GLY A 402 -8.46 19.43 -12.20
CA GLY A 402 -7.07 19.47 -12.71
C GLY A 402 -6.19 18.38 -12.09
N THR A 403 -6.35 18.14 -10.78
CA THR A 403 -5.61 17.06 -10.09
C THR A 403 -6.03 15.68 -10.59
N LEU A 404 -7.32 15.44 -10.83
CA LEU A 404 -7.82 14.16 -11.35
C LEU A 404 -7.44 13.93 -12.82
N GLY A 405 -7.32 15.01 -13.60
CA GLY A 405 -6.92 14.95 -15.01
C GLY A 405 -5.40 14.79 -15.22
N GLU A 406 -4.59 14.96 -14.16
CA GLU A 406 -3.15 14.78 -14.28
C GLU A 406 -2.76 13.32 -14.43
N ASN A 407 -2.15 13.01 -15.59
CA ASN A 407 -1.45 11.75 -15.84
C ASN A 407 -2.17 10.50 -15.29
N ASP A 408 -3.42 10.29 -15.72
CA ASP A 408 -4.16 9.08 -15.39
C ASP A 408 -4.28 8.80 -13.88
N PHE A 409 -4.53 9.83 -13.07
CA PHE A 409 -4.46 9.79 -11.61
C PHE A 409 -5.07 8.51 -11.00
N PHE A 410 -6.24 8.06 -11.46
CA PHE A 410 -6.88 6.86 -10.94
C PHE A 410 -6.32 5.55 -11.51
N ILE A 411 -5.86 5.56 -12.74
CA ILE A 411 -5.44 4.37 -13.49
C ILE A 411 -3.92 4.25 -13.42
N GLY A 412 -3.22 5.32 -13.72
CA GLY A 412 -1.77 5.35 -13.84
C GLY A 412 -1.01 5.25 -12.52
N GLN A 413 -1.70 5.36 -11.38
CA GLN A 413 -1.04 5.29 -10.08
C GLN A 413 -1.18 3.93 -9.37
N LEU A 414 -1.87 2.93 -9.95
CA LEU A 414 -1.94 1.59 -9.36
C LEU A 414 -0.59 0.85 -9.37
N GLY A 415 0.31 1.23 -10.28
CA GLY A 415 1.69 0.76 -10.38
C GLY A 415 2.71 1.87 -10.16
N LEU A 416 2.37 2.92 -9.43
CA LEU A 416 3.29 4.01 -9.11
C LEU A 416 3.80 3.82 -7.68
N PHE A 417 4.99 3.27 -7.57
CA PHE A 417 5.67 2.92 -6.32
C PHE A 417 6.66 3.98 -5.88
N GLY A 418 7.45 3.66 -4.84
CA GLY A 418 8.37 4.60 -4.24
C GLY A 418 7.63 5.84 -3.72
N TRP A 419 8.25 6.96 -3.78
CA TRP A 419 7.68 8.28 -3.44
C TRP A 419 6.95 8.94 -4.62
N LYS A 420 6.24 8.17 -5.44
CA LYS A 420 5.64 8.52 -6.73
C LYS A 420 6.65 8.72 -7.86
N ASP A 421 7.73 8.05 -7.77
CA ASP A 421 8.89 8.23 -8.63
C ASP A 421 9.26 6.96 -9.40
N LEU A 422 8.61 5.85 -9.07
CA LEU A 422 8.80 4.56 -9.73
C LEU A 422 7.52 4.11 -10.47
N PRO A 423 7.25 4.63 -11.67
CA PRO A 423 6.12 4.19 -12.48
C PRO A 423 6.45 2.85 -13.15
N ILE A 424 5.75 1.79 -12.75
CA ILE A 424 5.78 0.50 -13.45
C ILE A 424 4.60 0.48 -14.42
N SER A 425 4.83 0.95 -15.65
CA SER A 425 3.80 1.17 -16.67
C SER A 425 2.95 -0.07 -16.94
N PHE A 426 3.55 -1.27 -16.89
CA PHE A 426 2.82 -2.52 -17.05
C PHE A 426 1.76 -2.71 -15.97
N LEU A 427 2.07 -2.40 -14.70
CA LEU A 427 1.11 -2.52 -13.59
C LEU A 427 0.05 -1.42 -13.63
N ASN A 428 0.39 -0.24 -14.12
CA ASN A 428 -0.57 0.84 -14.34
C ASN A 428 -1.63 0.44 -15.37
N LEU A 429 -1.22 -0.19 -16.47
CA LEU A 429 -2.11 -0.65 -17.53
C LEU A 429 -2.93 -1.88 -17.11
N THR A 430 -2.30 -2.85 -16.46
CA THR A 430 -2.94 -4.15 -16.16
C THR A 430 -3.74 -4.13 -14.86
N GLY A 431 -3.43 -3.25 -13.91
CA GLY A 431 -4.16 -3.12 -12.65
C GLY A 431 -5.67 -2.93 -12.83
N PRO A 432 -6.13 -1.96 -13.64
CA PRO A 432 -7.56 -1.78 -13.93
C PRO A 432 -8.20 -3.01 -14.59
N LEU A 433 -7.47 -3.74 -15.43
CA LEU A 433 -7.97 -4.97 -16.07
C LEU A 433 -8.16 -6.09 -15.04
N VAL A 434 -7.25 -6.22 -14.07
CA VAL A 434 -7.38 -7.18 -12.96
C VAL A 434 -8.58 -6.82 -12.08
N LEU A 435 -8.78 -5.54 -11.78
CA LEU A 435 -9.94 -5.07 -11.03
C LEU A 435 -11.26 -5.29 -11.80
N LEU A 436 -11.28 -5.05 -13.10
CA LEU A 436 -12.43 -5.34 -13.95
C LEU A 436 -12.76 -6.84 -13.93
N LEU A 437 -11.76 -7.69 -14.10
CA LEU A 437 -11.93 -9.15 -14.02
C LEU A 437 -12.43 -9.58 -12.63
N ALA A 438 -11.92 -8.97 -11.57
CA ALA A 438 -12.40 -9.21 -10.22
C ALA A 438 -13.88 -8.83 -10.04
N ALA A 439 -14.32 -7.71 -10.61
CA ALA A 439 -15.72 -7.29 -10.63
C ALA A 439 -16.60 -8.26 -11.42
N LEU A 440 -16.10 -8.73 -12.57
CA LEU A 440 -16.77 -9.76 -13.39
C LEU A 440 -16.94 -11.07 -12.57
N LEU A 441 -15.90 -11.54 -11.91
CA LEU A 441 -15.97 -12.74 -11.08
C LEU A 441 -16.84 -12.53 -9.82
N ALA A 442 -16.82 -11.34 -9.24
CA ALA A 442 -17.68 -10.99 -8.11
C ALA A 442 -19.17 -10.91 -8.49
N ALA A 443 -19.48 -10.76 -9.79
CA ALA A 443 -20.84 -10.81 -10.31
C ALA A 443 -21.36 -12.24 -10.51
N ALA A 444 -20.54 -13.27 -10.30
CA ALA A 444 -20.93 -14.67 -10.38
C ALA A 444 -22.15 -14.96 -9.48
N GLN A 445 -23.02 -15.85 -9.93
CA GLN A 445 -24.28 -16.12 -9.22
C GLN A 445 -23.99 -16.80 -7.87
N PRO A 446 -24.42 -16.22 -6.74
CA PRO A 446 -24.44 -16.94 -5.49
C PRO A 446 -25.44 -18.09 -5.54
N LYS A 447 -25.19 -19.15 -4.77
CA LYS A 447 -26.08 -20.31 -4.65
C LYS A 447 -27.54 -19.95 -4.30
N HIS A 448 -27.75 -18.75 -3.74
CA HIS A 448 -29.06 -18.20 -3.38
C HIS A 448 -29.30 -16.87 -4.10
N ALA A 449 -30.26 -16.85 -5.00
CA ALA A 449 -30.59 -15.69 -5.86
C ALA A 449 -30.97 -14.41 -5.08
N ASP A 450 -31.45 -14.54 -3.84
CA ASP A 450 -31.83 -13.43 -2.95
C ASP A 450 -30.67 -12.61 -2.39
N ALA A 451 -29.45 -12.96 -2.78
CA ALA A 451 -28.22 -12.38 -2.22
C ALA A 451 -27.79 -11.05 -2.86
N PHE A 452 -28.46 -10.58 -3.91
CA PHE A 452 -28.04 -9.35 -4.59
C PHE A 452 -28.53 -8.09 -3.88
N PRO A 453 -27.66 -7.07 -3.78
CA PRO A 453 -28.06 -5.82 -3.18
C PRO A 453 -29.08 -5.09 -4.03
N THR A 454 -29.97 -4.37 -3.36
CA THR A 454 -30.91 -3.48 -4.01
C THR A 454 -30.16 -2.35 -4.75
N ARG A 455 -30.80 -1.74 -5.77
CA ARG A 455 -30.26 -0.54 -6.44
C ARG A 455 -29.85 0.55 -5.44
N ARG A 456 -30.55 0.65 -4.32
CA ARG A 456 -30.24 1.59 -3.23
C ARG A 456 -28.87 1.34 -2.60
N ARG A 457 -28.47 0.08 -2.40
CA ARG A 457 -27.15 -0.26 -1.83
C ARG A 457 -26.02 0.02 -2.81
N VAL A 458 -26.25 -0.26 -4.08
CA VAL A 458 -25.30 0.03 -5.14
C VAL A 458 -25.08 1.53 -5.26
N GLY A 459 -26.16 2.30 -5.31
CA GLY A 459 -26.11 3.77 -5.33
C GLY A 459 -25.46 4.33 -4.06
N GLY A 460 -25.75 3.74 -2.90
CA GLY A 460 -25.12 4.11 -1.64
C GLY A 460 -23.61 3.84 -1.60
N ALA A 461 -23.15 2.71 -2.13
CA ALA A 461 -21.71 2.41 -2.23
C ALA A 461 -20.99 3.36 -3.19
N ALA A 462 -21.61 3.69 -4.33
CA ALA A 462 -21.07 4.67 -5.25
C ALA A 462 -21.02 6.09 -4.65
N LEU A 463 -22.09 6.50 -3.98
CA LEU A 463 -22.13 7.79 -3.26
C LEU A 463 -21.05 7.85 -2.18
N LEU A 464 -20.86 6.76 -1.43
CA LEU A 464 -19.79 6.65 -0.45
C LEU A 464 -18.42 6.87 -1.08
N ALA A 465 -18.16 6.17 -2.17
CA ALA A 465 -16.89 6.27 -2.87
C ALA A 465 -16.61 7.72 -3.29
N LEU A 466 -17.63 8.41 -3.80
CA LEU A 466 -17.53 9.82 -4.20
C LEU A 466 -17.30 10.75 -2.98
N VAL A 467 -18.06 10.56 -1.90
CA VAL A 467 -17.92 11.38 -0.68
C VAL A 467 -16.55 11.17 -0.04
N TYR A 468 -16.07 9.92 0.01
CA TYR A 468 -14.74 9.63 0.52
C TYR A 468 -13.66 10.29 -0.36
N ALA A 469 -13.73 10.13 -1.68
CA ALA A 469 -12.77 10.72 -2.60
C ALA A 469 -12.74 12.25 -2.49
N ALA A 470 -13.89 12.89 -2.50
CA ALA A 470 -14.01 14.34 -2.34
C ALA A 470 -13.50 14.81 -0.97
N GLY A 471 -13.78 14.06 0.09
CA GLY A 471 -13.30 14.35 1.45
C GLY A 471 -11.78 14.25 1.57
N ALA A 472 -11.17 13.19 1.01
CA ALA A 472 -9.73 13.02 0.99
C ALA A 472 -9.03 14.14 0.19
N MET A 473 -9.59 14.50 -0.96
CA MET A 473 -9.10 15.63 -1.77
C MET A 473 -9.22 16.95 -1.02
N ALA A 474 -10.36 17.22 -0.38
CA ALA A 474 -10.58 18.42 0.40
C ALA A 474 -9.63 18.52 1.60
N ALA A 475 -9.44 17.42 2.32
CA ALA A 475 -8.50 17.35 3.43
C ALA A 475 -7.07 17.73 2.96
N MET A 476 -6.56 17.09 1.91
CA MET A 476 -5.23 17.38 1.37
C MET A 476 -5.12 18.80 0.81
N TYR A 477 -6.18 19.33 0.20
CA TYR A 477 -6.21 20.70 -0.30
C TYR A 477 -6.14 21.72 0.82
N ILE A 478 -6.83 21.48 1.94
CA ILE A 478 -6.87 22.42 3.07
C ILE A 478 -5.61 22.32 3.95
N THR A 479 -5.14 21.09 4.22
CA THR A 479 -4.10 20.87 5.26
C THR A 479 -2.69 20.74 4.71
N TYR A 480 -2.53 20.53 3.39
CA TYR A 480 -1.23 20.17 2.82
C TYR A 480 -0.86 20.99 1.57
N THR A 481 -1.81 21.70 0.97
CA THR A 481 -1.61 22.45 -0.26
C THR A 481 -1.46 23.93 0.04
N PRO A 482 -0.48 24.65 -0.55
CA PRO A 482 -0.38 26.10 -0.45
C PRO A 482 -1.65 26.83 -0.90
N VAL A 483 -1.93 27.98 -0.30
CA VAL A 483 -3.17 28.72 -0.52
C VAL A 483 -3.36 29.09 -1.99
N GLY A 484 -4.53 28.73 -2.55
CA GLY A 484 -4.94 29.10 -3.91
C GLY A 484 -4.28 28.32 -5.04
N MET A 485 -3.49 27.27 -4.74
CA MET A 485 -2.90 26.40 -5.75
C MET A 485 -3.95 25.80 -6.68
N VAL A 486 -3.61 25.70 -7.96
CA VAL A 486 -4.48 25.16 -9.01
C VAL A 486 -4.57 23.63 -9.01
N ARG A 487 -3.80 22.98 -8.15
CA ARG A 487 -3.72 21.51 -8.00
C ARG A 487 -3.52 21.12 -6.55
N ILE A 488 -3.93 19.92 -6.18
CA ILE A 488 -3.75 19.39 -4.84
C ILE A 488 -2.36 18.76 -4.73
N VAL A 489 -1.56 19.25 -3.80
CA VAL A 489 -0.21 18.73 -3.54
C VAL A 489 -0.29 17.53 -2.60
N GLY A 490 0.57 16.54 -2.82
CA GLY A 490 0.71 15.37 -1.92
C GLY A 490 -0.37 14.31 -2.06
N LEU A 491 -1.41 14.51 -2.88
CA LEU A 491 -2.44 13.51 -3.10
C LEU A 491 -1.85 12.28 -3.81
N GLN A 492 -2.22 11.08 -3.32
CA GLN A 492 -1.70 9.81 -3.84
C GLN A 492 -2.84 8.84 -4.10
N ALA A 493 -2.75 8.07 -5.21
CA ALA A 493 -3.80 7.13 -5.60
C ALA A 493 -4.02 6.01 -4.57
N ARG A 494 -3.02 5.67 -3.76
CA ARG A 494 -3.16 4.68 -2.67
C ARG A 494 -4.28 5.04 -1.67
N TYR A 495 -4.58 6.33 -1.50
CA TYR A 495 -5.69 6.79 -0.67
C TYR A 495 -7.06 6.37 -1.20
N PHE A 496 -7.14 6.02 -2.49
CA PHE A 496 -8.38 5.64 -3.17
C PHE A 496 -8.54 4.12 -3.36
N LEU A 497 -7.67 3.29 -2.80
CA LEU A 497 -7.83 1.82 -2.87
C LEU A 497 -9.17 1.35 -2.27
N CYS A 498 -9.62 1.99 -1.20
CA CYS A 498 -10.94 1.73 -0.62
C CYS A 498 -12.09 2.21 -1.51
N VAL A 499 -11.89 3.26 -2.32
CA VAL A 499 -12.88 3.72 -3.33
C VAL A 499 -13.08 2.65 -4.39
N TRP A 500 -12.00 2.09 -4.93
CA TRP A 500 -12.08 0.97 -5.86
C TRP A 500 -12.86 -0.19 -5.27
N LEU A 501 -12.55 -0.57 -4.04
CA LEU A 501 -13.26 -1.66 -3.37
C LEU A 501 -14.74 -1.36 -3.14
N ALA A 502 -15.12 -0.11 -2.92
CA ALA A 502 -16.53 0.29 -2.82
C ALA A 502 -17.24 0.30 -4.18
N LEU A 503 -16.53 0.61 -5.27
CA LEU A 503 -17.08 0.65 -6.63
C LEU A 503 -17.20 -0.75 -7.27
N LEU A 504 -16.32 -1.69 -6.95
CA LEU A 504 -16.34 -3.03 -7.54
C LEU A 504 -17.70 -3.77 -7.36
N PRO A 505 -18.36 -3.73 -6.20
CA PRO A 505 -19.70 -4.28 -6.05
C PRO A 505 -20.76 -3.61 -6.94
N ALA A 506 -20.64 -2.29 -7.14
CA ALA A 506 -21.53 -1.57 -8.03
C ALA A 506 -21.34 -2.02 -9.47
N LEU A 507 -20.09 -2.10 -9.91
CA LEU A 507 -19.72 -2.60 -11.24
C LEU A 507 -20.16 -4.06 -11.43
N ALA A 508 -19.98 -4.91 -10.43
CA ALA A 508 -20.43 -6.30 -10.45
C ALA A 508 -21.95 -6.42 -10.70
N VAL A 509 -22.76 -5.57 -10.06
CA VAL A 509 -24.22 -5.55 -10.29
C VAL A 509 -24.57 -5.11 -11.72
N LEU A 510 -23.85 -4.15 -12.27
CA LEU A 510 -24.06 -3.69 -13.66
C LEU A 510 -23.67 -4.79 -14.67
N LEU A 511 -22.56 -5.47 -14.42
CA LEU A 511 -22.01 -6.52 -15.28
C LEU A 511 -22.79 -7.84 -15.19
N ARG A 512 -23.60 -8.04 -14.14
CA ARG A 512 -24.36 -9.28 -13.94
C ARG A 512 -25.21 -9.71 -15.12
N LYS A 513 -25.78 -8.75 -15.85
CA LYS A 513 -26.62 -9.04 -17.02
C LYS A 513 -25.82 -9.51 -18.24
N THR A 514 -24.53 -9.23 -18.26
CA THR A 514 -23.63 -9.50 -19.39
C THR A 514 -22.79 -10.74 -19.19
N ILE A 515 -22.72 -11.29 -17.95
CA ILE A 515 -21.88 -12.44 -17.64
C ILE A 515 -22.63 -13.75 -17.87
N CYS A 516 -21.88 -14.70 -18.44
CA CYS A 516 -22.35 -16.06 -18.67
C CYS A 516 -22.81 -16.73 -17.36
N PRO A 517 -24.03 -17.28 -17.28
CA PRO A 517 -24.56 -17.93 -16.08
C PRO A 517 -23.78 -19.18 -15.62
N ALA A 518 -22.78 -19.61 -16.40
CA ALA A 518 -21.97 -20.79 -16.11
C ALA A 518 -20.91 -20.60 -14.99
N ILE A 519 -20.64 -19.36 -14.58
CA ILE A 519 -19.66 -19.10 -13.49
C ILE A 519 -20.38 -19.11 -12.15
N THR A 520 -20.02 -20.07 -11.31
CA THR A 520 -20.51 -20.11 -9.92
C THR A 520 -19.56 -19.34 -8.99
N GLU A 521 -20.06 -18.90 -7.83
CA GLU A 521 -19.26 -18.22 -6.82
C GLU A 521 -18.03 -19.04 -6.41
N GLU A 522 -18.18 -20.35 -6.24
CA GLU A 522 -17.08 -21.26 -5.90
C GLU A 522 -15.98 -21.31 -6.98
N LYS A 523 -16.36 -21.28 -8.25
CA LYS A 523 -15.40 -21.25 -9.36
C LYS A 523 -14.70 -19.89 -9.42
N ALA A 524 -15.44 -18.80 -9.17
CA ALA A 524 -14.88 -17.45 -9.11
C ALA A 524 -13.87 -17.31 -7.98
N GLU A 525 -14.21 -17.78 -6.77
CA GLU A 525 -13.28 -17.81 -5.62
C GLU A 525 -12.05 -18.67 -5.86
N ALA A 526 -12.22 -19.82 -6.51
CA ALA A 526 -11.11 -20.71 -6.83
C ALA A 526 -10.16 -20.13 -7.89
N ALA A 527 -10.66 -19.26 -8.78
CA ALA A 527 -9.87 -18.65 -9.84
C ALA A 527 -9.15 -17.36 -9.39
N ILE A 528 -9.83 -16.50 -8.61
CA ILE A 528 -9.32 -15.16 -8.31
C ILE A 528 -8.07 -15.17 -7.44
N THR A 529 -8.01 -16.03 -6.41
CA THR A 529 -6.87 -16.05 -5.48
C THR A 529 -5.56 -16.41 -6.17
N PRO A 530 -5.45 -17.51 -6.93
CA PRO A 530 -4.21 -17.84 -7.63
C PRO A 530 -3.87 -16.82 -8.72
N LEU A 531 -4.86 -16.28 -9.43
CA LEU A 531 -4.63 -15.24 -10.44
C LEU A 531 -4.01 -13.98 -9.82
N CYS A 532 -4.60 -13.48 -8.74
CA CYS A 532 -4.09 -12.29 -8.06
C CYS A 532 -2.76 -12.55 -7.35
N ALA A 533 -2.53 -13.77 -6.83
CA ALA A 533 -1.23 -14.15 -6.29
C ALA A 533 -0.14 -14.17 -7.37
N CYS A 534 -0.40 -14.74 -8.54
CA CYS A 534 0.54 -14.68 -9.67
C CYS A 534 0.80 -13.23 -10.11
N TYR A 535 -0.24 -12.41 -10.19
CA TYR A 535 -0.10 -11.00 -10.52
C TYR A 535 0.72 -10.23 -9.47
N ALA A 536 0.51 -10.52 -8.18
CA ALA A 536 1.29 -9.94 -7.09
C ALA A 536 2.76 -10.37 -7.14
N ILE A 537 3.04 -11.67 -7.35
CA ILE A 537 4.41 -12.17 -7.51
C ILE A 537 5.10 -11.46 -8.67
N PHE A 538 4.42 -11.33 -9.81
CA PHE A 538 4.95 -10.62 -10.96
C PHE A 538 5.21 -9.15 -10.64
N GLY A 539 4.32 -8.47 -9.91
CA GLY A 539 4.52 -7.11 -9.42
C GLY A 539 5.75 -6.98 -8.52
N ALA A 540 5.96 -7.92 -7.60
CA ALA A 540 7.13 -7.93 -6.72
C ALA A 540 8.44 -8.15 -7.52
N VAL A 541 8.40 -9.03 -8.53
CA VAL A 541 9.55 -9.25 -9.44
C VAL A 541 9.89 -7.98 -10.21
N LEU A 542 8.89 -7.28 -10.74
CA LEU A 542 9.12 -6.01 -11.45
C LEU A 542 9.69 -4.94 -10.51
N LEU A 543 9.19 -4.85 -9.28
CA LEU A 543 9.71 -3.93 -8.28
C LEU A 543 11.17 -4.24 -7.95
N PHE A 544 11.48 -5.51 -7.68
CA PHE A 544 12.85 -5.96 -7.44
C PHE A 544 13.76 -5.67 -8.63
N GLN A 545 13.31 -5.94 -9.85
CA GLN A 545 14.04 -5.68 -11.07
C GLN A 545 14.45 -4.21 -11.19
N HIS A 546 13.52 -3.29 -10.92
CA HIS A 546 13.79 -1.86 -11.03
C HIS A 546 14.77 -1.35 -9.98
N TYR A 547 14.75 -1.88 -8.78
CA TYR A 547 15.66 -1.42 -7.73
C TYR A 547 17.01 -2.13 -7.73
N PHE A 548 17.05 -3.44 -8.01
CA PHE A 548 18.26 -4.25 -7.81
C PHE A 548 18.93 -4.71 -9.11
N VAL A 549 18.22 -4.75 -10.23
CA VAL A 549 18.74 -5.25 -11.51
C VAL A 549 18.87 -4.14 -12.55
N GLY A 550 18.07 -3.08 -12.44
CA GLY A 550 18.05 -1.97 -13.38
C GLY A 550 19.41 -1.24 -13.45
N PRO A 551 19.73 -0.62 -14.61
CA PRO A 551 20.95 0.14 -14.76
C PRO A 551 20.96 1.34 -13.81
N VAL A 552 22.12 1.60 -13.28
CA VAL A 552 22.42 2.80 -12.52
C VAL A 552 22.33 4.03 -13.44
N TYR A 553 22.06 5.19 -12.91
CA TYR A 553 21.96 6.45 -13.65
C TYR A 553 23.05 6.70 -14.64
N VAL A 554 22.65 7.25 -15.76
CA VAL A 554 23.55 7.98 -16.65
C VAL A 554 23.30 9.47 -16.45
N VAL A 555 24.29 10.19 -15.95
CA VAL A 555 24.30 11.65 -15.96
C VAL A 555 24.88 12.05 -17.31
N TYR A 556 24.11 12.77 -18.11
CA TYR A 556 24.60 13.36 -19.33
C TYR A 556 25.14 14.75 -19.00
N ALA A 557 26.41 14.96 -19.34
CA ALA A 557 27.04 16.27 -19.23
C ALA A 557 26.52 17.23 -20.31
#